data_7c581fa0feb4e05079324c13a1bbd469
#
_entry.id   7c581fa0feb4e05079324c13a1bbd469
#
_cell.length_a   1.000
_cell.length_b   1.000
_cell.length_c   1.000
_cell.angle_alpha   90.00
_cell.angle_beta   90.00
_cell.angle_gamma   90.00
#
_symmetry.space_group_name_H-M   'P 1'
#
loop_
_entity.id
_entity.type
_entity.pdbx_description
1 polymer ?
#
loop_
_entity_poly.entity_id
_entity_poly.type
_entity_poly.pdbx_seq_one_letter_code
_entity_poly.pdbx_strand_id
1 'polypeptide(L)'
;GRDALLRTSAAEWKRLWRDGLAFETDDLSAAKRLLAHQFYLLCSLETIDSPLGPLGLSKDGWNGTQFWDADFYVFRAVLPLWPDFARSIVDYRAKTLGKARELARVTGHEGAWYPWMTDEDGSDSTPARYSDELHVNIWIALAAWEYCCASGDRAYLREKAWPILSGIADFFASRLEEGRDGRLHLHCVVSPDESECESGDGRYRVGDSFLTNFGVRRVMEIAARALGIAPSARWKDVRERIFLLPPDSDGVYPEYLGYDGHRIKQADVILVFYPLGLRADPAAVRANLRYYHGKTDEGGPLMTSQIESCLLMRLGDRQEGLRRLFDDMETHCRGCHFMPFECIGNDNSIMLTAIGGELQALEYGWYGAEIGRFENLPRIGRFFGPSGAEP
;
A
#
# COMPACT_ATOMS: atom_id res chain seq x y z
N GLY A 1 -21.25 21.09 -27.58
CA GLY A 1 -22.49 21.33 -26.88
C GLY A 1 -22.80 20.20 -25.88
N ARG A 2 -23.88 20.33 -25.09
CA ARG A 2 -24.29 19.40 -24.01
C ARG A 2 -24.27 17.93 -24.44
N ASP A 3 -24.88 17.63 -25.61
CA ASP A 3 -24.96 16.25 -26.11
C ASP A 3 -23.59 15.65 -26.45
N ALA A 4 -22.66 16.48 -26.90
CA ALA A 4 -21.28 16.04 -27.13
C ALA A 4 -20.60 15.65 -25.79
N LEU A 5 -20.74 16.49 -24.77
CA LEU A 5 -20.21 16.21 -23.43
C LEU A 5 -20.80 14.93 -22.81
N LEU A 6 -22.11 14.74 -22.92
CA LEU A 6 -22.77 13.52 -22.44
C LEU A 6 -22.28 12.27 -23.19
N ARG A 7 -22.11 12.33 -24.50
CA ARG A 7 -21.58 11.20 -25.28
C ARG A 7 -20.13 10.88 -24.88
N THR A 8 -19.29 11.91 -24.75
CA THR A 8 -17.88 11.72 -24.33
C THR A 8 -17.80 11.11 -22.94
N SER A 9 -18.57 11.66 -21.97
CA SER A 9 -18.62 11.12 -20.61
C SER A 9 -19.11 9.67 -20.59
N ALA A 10 -20.21 9.38 -21.30
CA ALA A 10 -20.73 8.01 -21.37
C ALA A 10 -19.75 7.03 -22.01
N ALA A 11 -19.02 7.45 -23.04
CA ALA A 11 -18.00 6.62 -23.68
C ALA A 11 -16.83 6.33 -22.72
N GLU A 12 -16.39 7.32 -21.96
CA GLU A 12 -15.32 7.15 -20.98
C GLU A 12 -15.73 6.25 -19.82
N TRP A 13 -16.91 6.45 -19.23
CA TRP A 13 -17.43 5.56 -18.21
C TRP A 13 -17.58 4.11 -18.71
N LYS A 14 -18.04 3.92 -19.94
CA LYS A 14 -18.11 2.59 -20.56
C LYS A 14 -16.73 1.95 -20.68
N ARG A 15 -15.69 2.72 -21.03
CA ARG A 15 -14.31 2.25 -21.10
C ARG A 15 -13.81 1.82 -19.72
N LEU A 16 -13.98 2.67 -18.71
CA LEU A 16 -13.55 2.39 -17.33
C LEU A 16 -14.24 1.14 -16.76
N TRP A 17 -15.56 1.06 -16.91
CA TRP A 17 -16.31 -0.10 -16.44
C TRP A 17 -15.95 -1.41 -17.16
N ARG A 18 -15.64 -1.36 -18.44
CA ARG A 18 -15.19 -2.54 -19.18
C ARG A 18 -13.99 -3.21 -18.52
N ASP A 19 -13.06 -2.39 -18.00
CA ASP A 19 -11.80 -2.84 -17.42
C ASP A 19 -11.90 -3.09 -15.90
N GLY A 20 -13.05 -2.77 -15.27
CA GLY A 20 -13.31 -3.02 -13.85
C GLY A 20 -13.35 -4.49 -13.48
N LEU A 21 -13.10 -4.78 -12.19
CA LEU A 21 -13.14 -6.13 -11.65
C LEU A 21 -14.60 -6.62 -11.54
N ALA A 22 -14.89 -7.78 -12.11
CA ALA A 22 -16.12 -8.49 -11.87
C ALA A 22 -15.93 -9.53 -10.77
N PHE A 23 -16.95 -9.74 -9.94
CA PHE A 23 -16.95 -10.78 -8.93
C PHE A 23 -18.27 -11.57 -9.02
N GLU A 24 -18.16 -12.82 -9.41
CA GLU A 24 -19.30 -13.73 -9.49
C GLU A 24 -19.67 -14.24 -8.09
N THR A 25 -20.86 -13.90 -7.63
CA THR A 25 -21.38 -14.29 -6.32
C THR A 25 -22.90 -14.30 -6.34
N ASP A 26 -23.50 -15.21 -5.59
CA ASP A 26 -24.95 -15.21 -5.31
C ASP A 26 -25.34 -14.15 -4.28
N ASP A 27 -24.36 -13.54 -3.60
CA ASP A 27 -24.58 -12.41 -2.70
C ASP A 27 -24.69 -11.10 -3.48
N LEU A 28 -25.93 -10.72 -3.78
CA LEU A 28 -26.22 -9.47 -4.49
C LEU A 28 -25.79 -8.22 -3.74
N SER A 29 -25.70 -8.26 -2.40
CA SER A 29 -25.22 -7.14 -1.59
C SER A 29 -23.72 -6.94 -1.82
N ALA A 30 -22.95 -8.00 -1.74
CA ALA A 30 -21.50 -7.97 -2.02
C ALA A 30 -21.20 -7.51 -3.46
N ALA A 31 -21.95 -8.02 -4.45
CA ALA A 31 -21.80 -7.60 -5.84
C ALA A 31 -22.08 -6.09 -6.04
N LYS A 32 -23.17 -5.59 -5.46
CA LYS A 32 -23.52 -4.14 -5.53
C LYS A 32 -22.50 -3.28 -4.79
N ARG A 33 -22.03 -3.73 -3.62
CA ARG A 33 -20.98 -3.05 -2.85
C ARG A 33 -19.72 -2.90 -3.67
N LEU A 34 -19.22 -3.98 -4.27
CA LEU A 34 -18.00 -3.94 -5.10
C LEU A 34 -18.14 -2.97 -6.29
N LEU A 35 -19.32 -2.93 -6.94
CA LEU A 35 -19.57 -1.96 -8.00
C LEU A 35 -19.58 -0.51 -7.48
N ALA A 36 -20.23 -0.27 -6.33
CA ALA A 36 -20.26 1.06 -5.71
C ALA A 36 -18.83 1.51 -5.31
N HIS A 37 -18.03 0.61 -4.77
CA HIS A 37 -16.65 0.91 -4.38
C HIS A 37 -15.77 1.25 -5.59
N GLN A 38 -15.85 0.49 -6.67
CA GLN A 38 -15.15 0.83 -7.90
C GLN A 38 -15.60 2.19 -8.47
N PHE A 39 -16.91 2.50 -8.38
CA PHE A 39 -17.41 3.81 -8.78
C PHE A 39 -16.79 4.94 -7.95
N TYR A 40 -16.75 4.82 -6.62
CA TYR A 40 -16.15 5.84 -5.75
C TYR A 40 -14.66 6.02 -6.02
N LEU A 41 -13.95 4.92 -6.23
CA LEU A 41 -12.53 4.95 -6.58
C LEU A 41 -12.33 5.69 -7.90
N LEU A 42 -13.04 5.31 -8.96
CA LEU A 42 -12.95 5.92 -10.28
C LEU A 42 -13.32 7.42 -10.30
N CYS A 43 -14.23 7.85 -9.40
CA CYS A 43 -14.56 9.28 -9.24
C CYS A 43 -13.41 10.10 -8.67
N SER A 44 -12.46 9.46 -7.95
CA SER A 44 -11.36 10.14 -7.25
C SER A 44 -10.02 10.01 -7.95
N LEU A 45 -9.91 9.11 -8.95
CA LEU A 45 -8.67 8.86 -9.67
C LEU A 45 -8.48 9.84 -10.83
N GLU A 46 -7.24 10.26 -11.03
CA GLU A 46 -6.83 11.14 -12.13
C GLU A 46 -5.64 10.52 -12.87
N THR A 47 -5.45 10.92 -14.12
CA THR A 47 -4.32 10.50 -14.96
C THR A 47 -3.21 11.55 -15.02
N ILE A 48 -3.29 12.56 -14.16
CA ILE A 48 -2.27 13.59 -14.00
C ILE A 48 -1.44 13.32 -12.74
N ASP A 49 -0.26 13.90 -12.67
CA ASP A 49 0.70 13.76 -11.57
C ASP A 49 0.33 14.66 -10.37
N SER A 50 -0.83 14.41 -9.78
CA SER A 50 -1.35 15.09 -8.59
C SER A 50 -1.42 14.12 -7.39
N PRO A 51 -1.41 14.64 -6.14
CA PRO A 51 -1.57 13.78 -4.97
C PRO A 51 -2.95 13.16 -4.91
N LEU A 52 -3.02 11.94 -4.39
CA LEU A 52 -4.25 11.23 -4.10
C LEU A 52 -4.40 11.04 -2.58
N GLY A 53 -5.26 11.82 -1.97
CA GLY A 53 -5.57 11.68 -0.54
C GLY A 53 -6.43 10.44 -0.25
N PRO A 54 -6.40 9.91 0.98
CA PRO A 54 -7.09 8.67 1.35
C PRO A 54 -8.62 8.76 1.26
N LEU A 55 -9.16 9.97 1.31
CA LEU A 55 -10.61 10.24 1.25
C LEU A 55 -11.09 10.69 -0.15
N GLY A 56 -10.20 10.78 -1.13
CA GLY A 56 -10.51 11.22 -2.49
C GLY A 56 -11.30 12.53 -2.52
N LEU A 57 -12.34 12.57 -3.35
CA LEU A 57 -13.21 13.76 -3.46
C LEU A 57 -14.32 13.83 -2.40
N SER A 58 -14.40 12.90 -1.46
CA SER A 58 -15.49 12.85 -0.49
C SER A 58 -15.35 13.87 0.66
N LYS A 59 -14.10 14.26 0.97
CA LYS A 59 -13.79 15.19 2.05
C LYS A 59 -12.39 15.74 1.89
N ASP A 60 -12.17 16.98 2.36
CA ASP A 60 -10.86 17.63 2.43
C ASP A 60 -10.01 17.22 3.66
N GLY A 61 -10.38 16.16 4.32
CA GLY A 61 -9.60 15.58 5.41
C GLY A 61 -8.17 15.27 4.96
N TRP A 62 -7.21 15.45 5.85
CA TRP A 62 -5.78 15.31 5.54
C TRP A 62 -5.29 16.25 4.44
N ASN A 63 -6.01 17.34 4.17
CA ASN A 63 -5.68 18.41 3.20
C ASN A 63 -5.41 17.91 1.76
N GLY A 64 -5.94 16.75 1.37
CA GLY A 64 -5.70 16.16 0.06
C GLY A 64 -4.27 15.64 -0.16
N THR A 65 -3.46 15.55 0.90
CA THR A 65 -2.07 15.06 0.82
C THR A 65 -2.01 13.57 0.49
N GLN A 66 -0.93 13.15 -0.16
CA GLN A 66 -0.70 11.74 -0.47
C GLN A 66 0.07 11.04 0.65
N PHE A 67 -0.45 9.87 1.03
CA PHE A 67 0.13 8.94 2.01
C PHE A 67 0.47 7.60 1.33
N TRP A 68 0.94 6.65 2.14
CA TRP A 68 1.12 5.26 1.73
C TRP A 68 -0.17 4.57 1.26
N ASP A 69 -1.34 5.09 1.64
CA ASP A 69 -2.66 4.68 1.17
C ASP A 69 -2.73 4.64 -0.35
N ALA A 70 -2.28 5.71 -1.00
CA ALA A 70 -2.21 5.76 -2.45
C ALA A 70 -1.11 4.86 -3.00
N ASP A 71 0.09 4.89 -2.40
CA ASP A 71 1.28 4.19 -2.93
C ASP A 71 1.19 2.66 -2.78
N PHE A 72 0.42 2.17 -1.80
CA PHE A 72 0.24 0.74 -1.57
C PHE A 72 -1.19 0.28 -1.89
N TYR A 73 -2.20 0.78 -1.14
CA TYR A 73 -3.55 0.23 -1.25
C TYR A 73 -4.19 0.53 -2.60
N VAL A 74 -4.23 1.80 -3.00
CA VAL A 74 -4.86 2.20 -4.26
C VAL A 74 -4.02 1.77 -5.45
N PHE A 75 -2.71 2.02 -5.43
CA PHE A 75 -1.81 1.69 -6.53
C PHE A 75 -1.94 0.23 -6.96
N ARG A 76 -1.82 -0.71 -6.03
CA ARG A 76 -1.87 -2.13 -6.37
C ARG A 76 -3.23 -2.59 -6.87
N ALA A 77 -4.32 -2.02 -6.35
CA ALA A 77 -5.67 -2.29 -6.80
C ALA A 77 -5.92 -1.81 -8.23
N VAL A 78 -5.41 -0.64 -8.59
CA VAL A 78 -5.66 -0.08 -9.93
C VAL A 78 -4.65 -0.56 -10.97
N LEU A 79 -3.49 -1.02 -10.57
CA LEU A 79 -2.45 -1.49 -11.50
C LEU A 79 -2.94 -2.55 -12.48
N PRO A 80 -3.65 -3.62 -12.07
CA PRO A 80 -4.15 -4.61 -13.01
C PRO A 80 -5.38 -4.15 -13.79
N LEU A 81 -6.17 -3.22 -13.27
CA LEU A 81 -7.45 -2.80 -13.84
C LEU A 81 -7.30 -1.57 -14.75
N TRP A 82 -6.63 -0.56 -14.24
CA TRP A 82 -6.51 0.76 -14.87
C TRP A 82 -5.07 1.28 -14.72
N PRO A 83 -4.11 0.72 -15.47
CA PRO A 83 -2.68 1.01 -15.29
C PRO A 83 -2.29 2.48 -15.48
N ASP A 84 -3.09 3.26 -16.20
CA ASP A 84 -2.86 4.71 -16.37
C ASP A 84 -3.03 5.45 -15.04
N PHE A 85 -3.97 5.05 -14.19
CA PHE A 85 -4.12 5.59 -12.84
C PHE A 85 -2.98 5.15 -11.91
N ALA A 86 -2.54 3.89 -12.00
CA ALA A 86 -1.35 3.43 -11.28
C ALA A 86 -0.11 4.24 -11.67
N ARG A 87 0.03 4.54 -12.95
CA ARG A 87 1.11 5.37 -13.46
C ARG A 87 1.09 6.77 -12.87
N SER A 88 -0.07 7.42 -12.80
CA SER A 88 -0.16 8.80 -12.28
C SER A 88 0.29 8.91 -10.82
N ILE A 89 0.02 7.90 -9.99
CA ILE A 89 0.48 7.83 -8.60
C ILE A 89 2.02 7.83 -8.55
N VAL A 90 2.68 7.03 -9.40
CA VAL A 90 4.15 6.99 -9.47
C VAL A 90 4.71 8.26 -10.12
N ASP A 91 4.04 8.81 -11.13
CA ASP A 91 4.46 10.06 -11.79
C ASP A 91 4.44 11.26 -10.82
N TYR A 92 3.48 11.31 -9.89
CA TYR A 92 3.49 12.29 -8.81
C TYR A 92 4.73 12.15 -7.91
N ARG A 93 5.12 10.92 -7.54
CA ARG A 93 6.35 10.69 -6.76
C ARG A 93 7.62 11.04 -7.56
N ALA A 94 7.62 10.83 -8.87
CA ALA A 94 8.71 11.27 -9.75
C ALA A 94 8.80 12.81 -9.84
N LYS A 95 7.66 13.51 -9.95
CA LYS A 95 7.55 14.97 -9.95
C LYS A 95 8.10 15.57 -8.66
N THR A 96 7.79 14.98 -7.52
CA THR A 96 8.15 15.48 -6.18
C THR A 96 9.51 14.98 -5.67
N LEU A 97 10.25 14.20 -6.46
CA LEU A 97 11.58 13.67 -6.09
C LEU A 97 12.58 14.75 -5.67
N GLY A 98 12.51 15.93 -6.29
CA GLY A 98 13.37 17.05 -5.93
C GLY A 98 13.20 17.50 -4.48
N LYS A 99 11.96 17.56 -4.00
CA LYS A 99 11.62 17.88 -2.60
C LYS A 99 12.05 16.78 -1.64
N ALA A 100 11.86 15.52 -2.02
CA ALA A 100 12.32 14.39 -1.22
C ALA A 100 13.86 14.38 -1.05
N ARG A 101 14.62 14.75 -2.08
CA ARG A 101 16.07 14.92 -2.00
C ARG A 101 16.47 16.09 -1.10
N GLU A 102 15.73 17.18 -1.19
CA GLU A 102 15.96 18.33 -0.32
C GLU A 102 15.71 17.99 1.14
N LEU A 103 14.62 17.30 1.45
CA LEU A 103 14.30 16.85 2.82
C LEU A 103 15.41 15.95 3.38
N ALA A 104 15.86 14.95 2.63
CA ALA A 104 16.99 14.12 3.04
C ALA A 104 18.24 14.98 3.36
N ARG A 105 18.60 15.91 2.46
CA ARG A 105 19.77 16.76 2.61
C ARG A 105 19.69 17.70 3.85
N VAL A 106 18.55 18.34 4.08
CA VAL A 106 18.41 19.29 5.21
C VAL A 106 18.34 18.57 6.56
N THR A 107 17.97 17.30 6.56
CA THR A 107 17.99 16.43 7.75
C THR A 107 19.31 15.67 7.91
N GLY A 108 20.33 15.93 7.07
CA GLY A 108 21.66 15.35 7.17
C GLY A 108 21.80 13.96 6.55
N HIS A 109 20.88 13.56 5.67
CA HIS A 109 20.88 12.29 4.97
C HIS A 109 21.17 12.42 3.48
N GLU A 110 21.55 11.31 2.86
CA GLU A 110 21.72 11.19 1.41
C GLU A 110 20.43 10.74 0.74
N GLY A 111 20.39 10.75 -0.58
CA GLY A 111 19.32 10.16 -1.37
C GLY A 111 18.02 10.96 -1.39
N ALA A 112 16.90 10.31 -1.19
CA ALA A 112 15.57 10.91 -1.23
C ALA A 112 14.68 10.35 -0.11
N TRP A 113 14.15 11.23 0.73
CA TRP A 113 13.22 10.94 1.79
C TRP A 113 11.87 11.58 1.48
N TYR A 114 10.88 10.79 1.08
CA TYR A 114 9.50 11.25 0.97
C TYR A 114 8.86 11.28 2.35
N PRO A 115 8.26 12.42 2.75
CA PRO A 115 7.59 12.52 4.04
C PRO A 115 6.32 11.65 4.07
N TRP A 116 5.83 11.35 5.26
CA TRP A 116 4.60 10.57 5.44
C TRP A 116 3.41 11.23 4.76
N MET A 117 3.18 12.54 5.00
CA MET A 117 2.20 13.36 4.29
C MET A 117 2.89 14.26 3.27
N THR A 118 2.56 14.08 2.01
CA THR A 118 3.17 14.85 0.91
C THR A 118 2.14 15.74 0.22
N ASP A 119 2.41 17.06 0.20
CA ASP A 119 1.58 18.06 -0.47
C ASP A 119 1.69 18.01 -2.00
N GLU A 120 0.86 18.82 -2.69
CA GLU A 120 0.83 18.93 -4.16
C GLU A 120 2.19 19.23 -4.79
N ASP A 121 3.01 20.06 -4.13
CA ASP A 121 4.37 20.41 -4.59
C ASP A 121 5.46 19.46 -4.07
N GLY A 122 5.10 18.47 -3.26
CA GLY A 122 6.02 17.52 -2.63
C GLY A 122 6.55 17.97 -1.26
N SER A 123 6.05 19.06 -0.72
CA SER A 123 6.44 19.53 0.60
C SER A 123 5.93 18.63 1.72
N ASP A 124 6.63 18.65 2.86
CA ASP A 124 6.29 17.88 4.04
C ASP A 124 5.17 18.57 4.85
N SER A 125 4.04 17.91 4.97
CA SER A 125 2.89 18.32 5.80
C SER A 125 2.67 17.41 7.00
N THR A 126 3.63 16.55 7.29
CA THR A 126 3.53 15.55 8.36
C THR A 126 3.48 16.23 9.74
N PRO A 127 2.49 15.91 10.60
CA PRO A 127 2.52 16.33 11.99
C PRO A 127 3.80 15.81 12.68
N ALA A 128 4.41 16.64 13.54
CA ALA A 128 5.72 16.37 14.14
C ALA A 128 5.83 14.99 14.82
N ARG A 129 4.73 14.46 15.41
CA ARG A 129 4.72 13.15 16.05
C ARG A 129 4.90 11.97 15.10
N TYR A 130 4.60 12.14 13.81
CA TYR A 130 4.70 11.13 12.76
C TYR A 130 5.88 11.40 11.79
N SER A 131 6.77 12.35 12.11
CA SER A 131 7.86 12.73 11.21
C SER A 131 8.80 11.58 10.86
N ASP A 132 8.86 10.56 11.68
CA ASP A 132 9.72 9.39 11.51
C ASP A 132 8.98 8.17 10.92
N GLU A 133 7.81 8.36 10.28
CA GLU A 133 7.13 7.32 9.49
C GLU A 133 7.84 7.04 8.16
N LEU A 134 8.94 6.35 8.25
CA LEU A 134 9.82 6.09 7.11
C LEU A 134 9.30 5.03 6.15
N HIS A 135 8.38 4.18 6.61
CA HIS A 135 7.86 3.05 5.82
C HIS A 135 7.17 3.47 4.51
N VAL A 136 6.64 4.71 4.42
CA VAL A 136 6.05 5.23 3.18
C VAL A 136 7.02 5.11 2.00
N ASN A 137 8.33 5.29 2.24
CA ASN A 137 9.37 5.19 1.20
C ASN A 137 9.49 3.76 0.65
N ILE A 138 9.17 2.74 1.45
CA ILE A 138 9.17 1.34 1.01
C ILE A 138 8.07 1.12 -0.01
N TRP A 139 6.86 1.64 0.26
CA TRP A 139 5.71 1.50 -0.62
C TRP A 139 5.88 2.25 -1.93
N ILE A 140 6.45 3.46 -1.89
CA ILE A 140 6.82 4.25 -3.07
C ILE A 140 7.82 3.48 -3.95
N ALA A 141 8.86 2.92 -3.35
CA ALA A 141 9.84 2.13 -4.08
C ALA A 141 9.20 0.87 -4.70
N LEU A 142 8.33 0.20 -3.94
CA LEU A 142 7.62 -0.98 -4.42
C LEU A 142 6.69 -0.64 -5.59
N ALA A 143 5.90 0.43 -5.47
CA ALA A 143 4.99 0.89 -6.53
C ALA A 143 5.75 1.24 -7.82
N ALA A 144 6.84 2.00 -7.72
CA ALA A 144 7.67 2.34 -8.88
C ALA A 144 8.23 1.10 -9.58
N TRP A 145 8.67 0.10 -8.82
CA TRP A 145 9.16 -1.16 -9.35
C TRP A 145 8.06 -2.02 -9.97
N GLU A 146 6.94 -2.20 -9.27
CA GLU A 146 5.82 -3.03 -9.71
C GLU A 146 5.17 -2.50 -10.98
N TYR A 147 5.06 -1.16 -11.11
CA TYR A 147 4.61 -0.56 -12.36
C TYR A 147 5.52 -0.95 -13.54
N CYS A 148 6.84 -0.89 -13.36
CA CYS A 148 7.78 -1.30 -14.40
C CYS A 148 7.70 -2.80 -14.72
N CYS A 149 7.51 -3.65 -13.71
CA CYS A 149 7.32 -5.08 -13.91
C CYS A 149 6.03 -5.40 -14.69
N ALA A 150 4.96 -4.68 -14.40
CA ALA A 150 3.66 -4.88 -15.05
C ALA A 150 3.61 -4.33 -16.48
N SER A 151 4.18 -3.14 -16.70
CA SER A 151 4.16 -2.46 -18.01
C SER A 151 5.25 -2.95 -18.97
N GLY A 152 6.38 -3.44 -18.44
CA GLY A 152 7.56 -3.74 -19.23
C GLY A 152 8.27 -2.49 -19.80
N ASP A 153 7.88 -1.29 -19.38
CA ASP A 153 8.40 -0.02 -19.88
C ASP A 153 9.81 0.26 -19.34
N ARG A 154 10.82 -0.08 -20.15
CA ARG A 154 12.23 0.15 -19.82
C ARG A 154 12.65 1.62 -19.88
N ALA A 155 11.96 2.46 -20.64
CA ALA A 155 12.24 3.89 -20.68
C ALA A 155 11.75 4.52 -19.38
N TYR A 156 10.52 4.22 -18.98
CA TYR A 156 9.96 4.64 -17.70
C TYR A 156 10.82 4.19 -16.50
N LEU A 157 11.29 2.95 -16.54
CA LEU A 157 12.22 2.44 -15.51
C LEU A 157 13.45 3.34 -15.37
N ARG A 158 14.11 3.70 -16.46
CA ARG A 158 15.33 4.53 -16.42
C ARG A 158 15.08 5.98 -16.01
N GLU A 159 14.00 6.56 -16.55
CA GLU A 159 13.77 8.00 -16.48
C GLU A 159 13.00 8.43 -15.23
N LYS A 160 12.11 7.57 -14.72
CA LYS A 160 11.20 7.86 -13.61
C LYS A 160 11.45 6.96 -12.39
N ALA A 161 11.30 5.65 -12.55
CA ALA A 161 11.34 4.72 -11.42
C ALA A 161 12.73 4.57 -10.81
N TRP A 162 13.78 4.49 -11.62
CA TRP A 162 15.14 4.34 -11.13
C TRP A 162 15.63 5.50 -10.26
N PRO A 163 15.43 6.78 -10.61
CA PRO A 163 15.76 7.90 -9.74
C PRO A 163 15.04 7.86 -8.37
N ILE A 164 13.80 7.36 -8.31
CA ILE A 164 13.06 7.13 -7.06
C ILE A 164 13.72 6.00 -6.27
N LEU A 165 13.88 4.83 -6.89
CA LEU A 165 14.43 3.63 -6.27
C LEU A 165 15.83 3.86 -5.69
N SER A 166 16.73 4.43 -6.50
CA SER A 166 18.10 4.72 -6.06
C SER A 166 18.14 5.77 -4.96
N GLY A 167 17.31 6.81 -5.08
CA GLY A 167 17.23 7.86 -4.06
C GLY A 167 16.76 7.32 -2.71
N ILE A 168 15.73 6.49 -2.69
CA ILE A 168 15.22 5.85 -1.47
C ILE A 168 16.25 4.85 -0.89
N ALA A 169 16.92 4.07 -1.74
CA ALA A 169 17.96 3.15 -1.29
C ALA A 169 19.16 3.89 -0.64
N ASP A 170 19.59 5.01 -1.23
CA ASP A 170 20.66 5.84 -0.67
C ASP A 170 20.22 6.49 0.65
N PHE A 171 18.97 6.95 0.75
CA PHE A 171 18.42 7.51 1.99
C PHE A 171 18.48 6.48 3.12
N PHE A 172 17.91 5.31 2.95
CA PHE A 172 17.95 4.28 3.98
C PHE A 172 19.38 3.85 4.32
N ALA A 173 20.25 3.73 3.33
CA ALA A 173 21.65 3.41 3.57
C ALA A 173 22.37 4.50 4.41
N SER A 174 21.96 5.78 4.29
CA SER A 174 22.51 6.86 5.09
C SER A 174 21.90 7.00 6.49
N ARG A 175 20.71 6.41 6.69
CA ARG A 175 19.92 6.53 7.93
C ARG A 175 20.23 5.42 8.94
N LEU A 176 20.80 4.30 8.48
CA LEU A 176 21.14 3.15 9.31
C LEU A 176 22.42 3.42 10.11
N GLU A 177 22.46 2.90 11.33
CA GLU A 177 23.58 3.01 12.26
C GLU A 177 24.17 1.62 12.56
N GLU A 178 25.50 1.53 12.64
CA GLU A 178 26.16 0.28 13.00
C GLU A 178 26.13 0.04 14.50
N GLY A 179 25.52 -1.08 14.91
CA GLY A 179 25.48 -1.52 16.28
C GLY A 179 26.76 -2.22 16.73
N ARG A 180 26.87 -2.44 18.03
CA ARG A 180 28.02 -3.17 18.62
C ARG A 180 28.06 -4.66 18.24
N ASP A 181 26.96 -5.20 17.75
CA ASP A 181 26.82 -6.55 17.23
C ASP A 181 27.26 -6.70 15.76
N GLY A 182 27.72 -5.60 15.16
CA GLY A 182 28.12 -5.55 13.75
C GLY A 182 26.95 -5.57 12.77
N ARG A 183 25.73 -5.39 13.23
CA ARG A 183 24.53 -5.23 12.40
C ARG A 183 24.23 -3.76 12.14
N LEU A 184 23.39 -3.49 11.17
CA LEU A 184 22.87 -2.17 10.87
C LEU A 184 21.46 -2.03 11.43
N HIS A 185 21.24 -1.03 12.27
CA HIS A 185 20.02 -0.78 12.99
C HIS A 185 19.33 0.48 12.50
N LEU A 186 18.00 0.49 12.52
CA LEU A 186 17.19 1.65 12.21
C LEU A 186 16.48 2.11 13.49
N HIS A 187 16.99 3.18 14.08
CA HIS A 187 16.45 3.77 15.28
C HIS A 187 15.45 4.89 14.98
N CYS A 188 14.57 5.18 15.93
CA CYS A 188 13.62 6.29 15.86
C CYS A 188 12.76 6.23 14.59
N VAL A 189 11.92 5.21 14.48
CA VAL A 189 10.93 5.06 13.41
C VAL A 189 9.53 4.97 14.00
N VAL A 190 8.54 5.38 13.23
CA VAL A 190 7.14 5.09 13.48
C VAL A 190 6.72 4.03 12.47
N SER A 191 6.11 2.96 12.97
CA SER A 191 5.57 1.87 12.13
C SER A 191 4.13 2.16 11.70
N PRO A 192 3.55 1.39 10.78
CA PRO A 192 2.13 1.56 10.42
C PRO A 192 1.16 1.46 11.58
N ASP A 193 1.52 0.80 12.68
CA ASP A 193 0.67 0.72 13.87
C ASP A 193 0.34 2.10 14.46
N GLU A 194 1.30 3.05 14.42
CA GLU A 194 1.15 4.41 14.94
C GLU A 194 0.76 4.51 16.44
N SER A 195 0.69 3.37 17.16
CA SER A 195 0.30 3.29 18.58
C SER A 195 1.48 2.99 19.50
N GLU A 196 2.70 3.14 18.99
CA GLU A 196 3.92 2.86 19.74
C GLU A 196 4.17 3.87 20.87
N CYS A 197 5.08 3.51 21.73
CA CYS A 197 5.44 4.30 22.91
C CYS A 197 5.80 5.74 22.58
N GLU A 198 5.07 6.67 23.15
CA GLU A 198 5.39 8.08 23.09
C GLU A 198 6.75 8.35 23.76
N SER A 199 7.69 8.90 23.03
CA SER A 199 8.93 9.39 23.58
C SER A 199 8.69 10.67 24.38
N GLY A 200 9.58 10.99 25.34
CA GLY A 200 9.42 12.16 26.21
C GLY A 200 9.40 13.51 25.51
N ASP A 201 9.58 13.54 24.17
CA ASP A 201 9.47 14.71 23.31
C ASP A 201 8.11 14.80 22.56
N GLY A 202 7.15 13.92 22.91
CA GLY A 202 5.82 13.89 22.30
C GLY A 202 5.76 13.23 20.92
N ARG A 203 6.81 12.47 20.54
CA ARG A 203 6.84 11.71 19.29
C ARG A 203 6.70 10.22 19.56
N TYR A 204 6.10 9.51 18.61
CA TYR A 204 6.07 8.05 18.64
C TYR A 204 7.32 7.52 17.95
N ARG A 205 8.11 6.70 18.64
CA ARG A 205 9.36 6.17 18.08
C ARG A 205 9.72 4.83 18.67
N VAL A 206 10.01 3.89 17.82
CA VAL A 206 10.55 2.58 18.17
C VAL A 206 11.90 2.36 17.49
N GLY A 207 12.64 1.36 17.95
CA GLY A 207 13.85 0.88 17.29
C GLY A 207 13.59 -0.43 16.56
N ASP A 208 14.19 -0.59 15.40
CA ASP A 208 14.16 -1.83 14.65
C ASP A 208 12.76 -2.40 14.42
N SER A 209 11.83 -1.58 13.88
CA SER A 209 10.55 -2.10 13.39
C SER A 209 10.80 -3.22 12.39
N PHE A 210 10.18 -4.37 12.61
CA PHE A 210 10.38 -5.54 11.75
C PHE A 210 9.92 -5.28 10.31
N LEU A 211 8.75 -4.65 10.16
CA LEU A 211 8.25 -4.26 8.86
C LEU A 211 9.23 -3.31 8.15
N THR A 212 9.64 -2.24 8.82
CA THR A 212 10.49 -1.20 8.21
C THR A 212 11.84 -1.80 7.82
N ASN A 213 12.50 -2.53 8.71
CA ASN A 213 13.80 -3.15 8.43
C ASN A 213 13.72 -4.19 7.30
N PHE A 214 12.68 -5.03 7.29
CA PHE A 214 12.47 -5.98 6.18
C PHE A 214 12.20 -5.25 4.87
N GLY A 215 11.38 -4.21 4.90
CA GLY A 215 11.08 -3.37 3.75
C GLY A 215 12.33 -2.67 3.18
N VAL A 216 13.20 -2.13 4.04
CA VAL A 216 14.50 -1.58 3.62
C VAL A 216 15.35 -2.64 2.92
N ARG A 217 15.47 -3.84 3.48
CA ARG A 217 16.17 -4.95 2.82
C ARG A 217 15.57 -5.24 1.44
N ARG A 218 14.23 -5.20 1.34
CA ARG A 218 13.52 -5.42 0.06
C ARG A 218 13.80 -4.32 -0.96
N VAL A 219 13.85 -3.05 -0.53
CA VAL A 219 14.24 -1.91 -1.37
C VAL A 219 15.65 -2.11 -1.94
N MET A 220 16.63 -2.54 -1.11
CA MET A 220 18.00 -2.83 -1.57
C MET A 220 18.02 -3.95 -2.63
N GLU A 221 17.21 -5.00 -2.46
CA GLU A 221 17.10 -6.09 -3.42
C GLU A 221 16.51 -5.62 -4.76
N ILE A 222 15.48 -4.78 -4.72
CA ILE A 222 14.84 -4.22 -5.91
C ILE A 222 15.80 -3.29 -6.64
N ALA A 223 16.41 -2.34 -5.94
CA ALA A 223 17.35 -1.41 -6.51
C ALA A 223 18.55 -2.13 -7.17
N ALA A 224 19.07 -3.19 -6.54
CA ALA A 224 20.15 -4.00 -7.09
C ALA A 224 19.78 -4.71 -8.41
N ARG A 225 18.50 -4.96 -8.67
CA ARG A 225 18.02 -5.69 -9.86
C ARG A 225 17.50 -4.79 -10.97
N ALA A 226 17.05 -3.58 -10.63
CA ALA A 226 16.22 -2.77 -11.51
C ALA A 226 16.83 -2.47 -12.88
N LEU A 227 18.11 -2.11 -12.95
CA LEU A 227 18.79 -1.83 -14.21
C LEU A 227 19.72 -2.96 -14.70
N GLY A 228 19.82 -4.05 -13.95
CA GLY A 228 20.78 -5.12 -14.26
C GLY A 228 22.26 -4.69 -14.16
N ILE A 229 22.52 -3.59 -13.45
CA ILE A 229 23.89 -3.12 -13.13
C ILE A 229 24.36 -3.73 -11.81
N ALA A 230 25.68 -3.74 -11.61
CA ALA A 230 26.22 -4.19 -10.34
C ALA A 230 25.67 -3.31 -9.20
N PRO A 231 25.12 -3.91 -8.12
CA PRO A 231 24.60 -3.16 -6.98
C PRO A 231 25.73 -2.36 -6.31
N SER A 232 25.38 -1.20 -5.76
CA SER A 232 26.29 -0.44 -4.90
C SER A 232 26.80 -1.34 -3.76
N ALA A 233 28.09 -1.26 -3.46
CA ALA A 233 28.67 -1.99 -2.33
C ALA A 233 27.94 -1.69 -1.02
N ARG A 234 27.51 -0.42 -0.84
CA ARG A 234 26.74 0.03 0.32
C ARG A 234 25.36 -0.63 0.39
N TRP A 235 24.61 -0.73 -0.72
CA TRP A 235 23.32 -1.41 -0.74
C TRP A 235 23.45 -2.91 -0.46
N LYS A 236 24.53 -3.53 -0.95
CA LYS A 236 24.82 -4.93 -0.65
C LYS A 236 25.09 -5.10 0.85
N ASP A 237 25.90 -4.24 1.44
CA ASP A 237 26.21 -4.25 2.87
C ASP A 237 24.93 -4.09 3.72
N VAL A 238 24.06 -3.11 3.40
CA VAL A 238 22.77 -2.93 4.06
C VAL A 238 21.92 -4.21 3.96
N ARG A 239 21.77 -4.77 2.78
CA ARG A 239 20.95 -5.98 2.58
C ARG A 239 21.42 -7.15 3.42
N GLU A 240 22.75 -7.30 3.62
CA GLU A 240 23.36 -8.41 4.33
C GLU A 240 23.41 -8.20 5.84
N ARG A 241 23.53 -6.96 6.29
CA ARG A 241 23.78 -6.62 7.70
C ARG A 241 22.61 -5.97 8.43
N ILE A 242 21.55 -5.54 7.74
CA ILE A 242 20.39 -4.95 8.41
C ILE A 242 19.83 -5.93 9.44
N PHE A 243 19.57 -5.42 10.65
CA PHE A 243 19.05 -6.21 11.74
C PHE A 243 17.58 -6.56 11.48
N LEU A 244 17.27 -7.83 11.54
CA LEU A 244 15.90 -8.33 11.47
C LEU A 244 15.59 -9.08 12.74
N LEU A 245 14.50 -8.71 13.40
CA LEU A 245 14.02 -9.39 14.58
C LEU A 245 13.67 -10.84 14.28
N PRO A 246 14.18 -11.81 15.05
CA PRO A 246 13.80 -13.21 14.89
C PRO A 246 12.36 -13.43 15.38
N PRO A 247 11.66 -14.44 14.85
CA PRO A 247 10.40 -14.87 15.41
C PRO A 247 10.60 -15.57 16.75
N ASP A 248 9.55 -15.65 17.54
CA ASP A 248 9.50 -16.46 18.74
C ASP A 248 9.40 -17.98 18.45
N SER A 249 9.24 -18.82 19.48
CA SER A 249 9.12 -20.28 19.36
C SER A 249 7.91 -20.73 18.53
N ASP A 250 6.88 -19.92 18.46
CA ASP A 250 5.64 -20.19 17.70
C ASP A 250 5.70 -19.64 16.26
N GLY A 251 6.82 -19.00 15.90
CA GLY A 251 7.04 -18.40 14.58
C GLY A 251 6.41 -17.02 14.43
N VAL A 252 6.02 -16.36 15.52
CA VAL A 252 5.46 -15.01 15.53
C VAL A 252 6.60 -13.99 15.60
N TYR A 253 6.61 -13.06 14.64
CA TYR A 253 7.56 -11.96 14.63
C TYR A 253 7.05 -10.81 15.52
N PRO A 254 7.91 -10.23 16.37
CA PRO A 254 7.55 -9.03 17.11
C PRO A 254 7.51 -7.83 16.17
N GLU A 255 6.69 -6.84 16.51
CA GLU A 255 6.51 -5.64 15.68
C GLU A 255 7.78 -4.79 15.64
N TYR A 256 8.41 -4.58 16.80
CA TYR A 256 9.67 -3.85 16.94
C TYR A 256 10.49 -4.37 18.13
N LEU A 257 11.69 -3.86 18.28
CA LEU A 257 12.57 -4.26 19.38
C LEU A 257 12.00 -3.84 20.74
N GLY A 258 11.61 -4.83 21.53
CA GLY A 258 11.00 -4.61 22.85
C GLY A 258 9.46 -4.58 22.85
N TYR A 259 8.82 -4.95 21.75
CA TYR A 259 7.36 -5.09 21.66
C TYR A 259 6.85 -6.05 22.75
N ASP A 260 5.93 -5.58 23.58
CA ASP A 260 5.41 -6.31 24.76
C ASP A 260 4.09 -7.06 24.48
N GLY A 261 3.58 -6.97 23.25
CA GLY A 261 2.33 -7.61 22.84
C GLY A 261 1.08 -6.79 23.14
N HIS A 262 1.18 -5.48 23.30
CA HIS A 262 0.04 -4.60 23.40
C HIS A 262 -0.82 -4.60 22.11
N ARG A 263 -1.97 -3.97 22.16
CA ARG A 263 -2.86 -3.82 20.99
C ARG A 263 -2.23 -2.88 19.97
N ILE A 264 -2.44 -3.21 18.70
CA ILE A 264 -2.00 -2.42 17.55
C ILE A 264 -3.20 -1.74 16.89
N LYS A 265 -2.96 -0.59 16.28
CA LYS A 265 -3.99 0.19 15.59
C LYS A 265 -4.43 -0.50 14.31
N GLN A 266 -3.48 -1.00 13.53
CA GLN A 266 -3.69 -1.52 12.17
C GLN A 266 -2.61 -2.51 11.75
N ALA A 267 -2.76 -3.09 10.53
CA ALA A 267 -1.80 -4.06 9.99
C ALA A 267 -0.38 -3.51 9.93
N ASP A 268 0.54 -4.26 10.50
CA ASP A 268 1.99 -4.02 10.48
C ASP A 268 2.73 -5.29 10.04
N VAL A 269 3.13 -6.14 10.98
CA VAL A 269 3.95 -7.34 10.71
C VAL A 269 3.41 -8.21 9.57
N ILE A 270 2.10 -8.35 9.42
CA ILE A 270 1.53 -9.17 8.35
C ILE A 270 1.84 -8.63 6.93
N LEU A 271 2.16 -7.34 6.82
CA LEU A 271 2.56 -6.72 5.56
C LEU A 271 3.92 -7.24 5.03
N VAL A 272 4.74 -7.84 5.88
CA VAL A 272 5.98 -8.45 5.40
C VAL A 272 5.72 -9.70 4.55
N PHE A 273 4.60 -10.43 4.80
CA PHE A 273 4.22 -11.59 4.00
C PHE A 273 3.52 -11.18 2.70
N TYR A 274 2.66 -10.19 2.77
CA TYR A 274 2.02 -9.56 1.63
C TYR A 274 1.93 -8.04 1.86
N PRO A 275 2.45 -7.20 0.97
CA PRO A 275 3.02 -7.51 -0.35
C PRO A 275 4.54 -7.72 -0.38
N LEU A 276 5.28 -7.54 0.73
CA LEU A 276 6.75 -7.52 0.71
C LEU A 276 7.37 -8.90 0.40
N GLY A 277 6.61 -10.00 0.55
CA GLY A 277 6.95 -11.32 0.06
C GLY A 277 7.99 -12.04 0.91
N LEU A 278 8.00 -11.85 2.24
CA LEU A 278 8.77 -12.70 3.15
C LEU A 278 8.33 -14.15 2.98
N ARG A 279 9.27 -15.00 2.61
CA ARG A 279 9.04 -16.44 2.52
C ARG A 279 9.12 -17.06 3.91
N ALA A 280 8.03 -17.60 4.39
CA ALA A 280 7.92 -18.30 5.66
C ALA A 280 7.10 -19.58 5.47
N ASP A 281 7.21 -20.49 6.42
CA ASP A 281 6.33 -21.65 6.48
C ASP A 281 4.87 -21.20 6.59
N PRO A 282 3.92 -21.80 5.85
CA PRO A 282 2.50 -21.47 5.97
C PRO A 282 1.96 -21.51 7.40
N ALA A 283 2.49 -22.37 8.27
CA ALA A 283 2.10 -22.43 9.67
C ALA A 283 2.55 -21.17 10.44
N ALA A 284 3.76 -20.66 10.16
CA ALA A 284 4.26 -19.41 10.75
C ALA A 284 3.42 -18.20 10.27
N VAL A 285 3.08 -18.13 8.98
CA VAL A 285 2.19 -17.06 8.48
C VAL A 285 0.84 -17.09 9.19
N ARG A 286 0.24 -18.28 9.36
CA ARG A 286 -1.03 -18.44 10.11
C ARG A 286 -0.88 -18.08 11.59
N ALA A 287 0.27 -18.34 12.21
CA ALA A 287 0.53 -17.95 13.59
C ALA A 287 0.53 -16.41 13.75
N ASN A 288 1.23 -15.71 12.86
CA ASN A 288 1.22 -14.24 12.83
C ASN A 288 -0.18 -13.68 12.57
N LEU A 289 -0.92 -14.22 11.59
CA LEU A 289 -2.30 -13.79 11.31
C LEU A 289 -3.20 -13.93 12.56
N ARG A 290 -3.14 -15.07 13.25
CA ARG A 290 -3.94 -15.28 14.49
C ARG A 290 -3.52 -14.34 15.61
N TYR A 291 -2.22 -14.15 15.79
CA TYR A 291 -1.68 -13.31 16.85
C TYR A 291 -2.09 -11.85 16.68
N TYR A 292 -1.86 -11.27 15.49
CA TYR A 292 -2.13 -9.86 15.23
C TYR A 292 -3.61 -9.57 15.03
N HIS A 293 -4.41 -10.50 14.50
CA HIS A 293 -5.86 -10.37 14.46
C HIS A 293 -6.46 -10.14 15.85
N GLY A 294 -6.00 -10.91 16.86
CA GLY A 294 -6.45 -10.74 18.25
C GLY A 294 -5.91 -9.47 18.95
N LYS A 295 -4.96 -8.77 18.31
CA LYS A 295 -4.33 -7.56 18.86
C LYS A 295 -4.83 -6.28 18.19
N THR A 296 -5.32 -6.35 16.97
CA THR A 296 -5.81 -5.18 16.23
C THR A 296 -7.08 -4.63 16.85
N ASP A 297 -7.22 -3.32 16.89
CA ASP A 297 -8.40 -2.64 17.41
C ASP A 297 -9.65 -2.98 16.58
N GLU A 298 -10.72 -3.44 17.25
CA GLU A 298 -11.95 -3.90 16.59
C GLU A 298 -12.68 -2.79 15.80
N GLY A 299 -12.56 -1.56 16.20
CA GLY A 299 -13.15 -0.41 15.51
C GLY A 299 -12.10 0.42 14.76
N GLY A 300 -10.93 -0.13 14.58
CA GLY A 300 -9.79 0.52 13.94
C GLY A 300 -9.95 0.75 12.44
N PRO A 301 -8.91 1.27 11.79
CA PRO A 301 -8.98 1.61 10.37
C PRO A 301 -9.29 0.41 9.49
N LEU A 302 -10.24 0.59 8.56
CA LEU A 302 -10.63 -0.39 7.56
C LEU A 302 -9.51 -0.56 6.51
N MET A 303 -8.45 -1.23 6.90
CA MET A 303 -7.27 -1.51 6.05
C MET A 303 -6.50 -2.75 6.50
N THR A 304 -6.86 -3.36 7.65
CA THR A 304 -6.19 -4.55 8.19
C THR A 304 -6.79 -5.83 7.67
N SER A 305 -8.11 -5.99 7.77
CA SER A 305 -8.82 -7.21 7.40
C SER A 305 -8.68 -7.58 5.94
N GLN A 306 -8.52 -6.60 5.04
CA GLN A 306 -8.27 -6.85 3.63
C GLN A 306 -6.94 -7.57 3.41
N ILE A 307 -5.89 -7.18 4.16
CA ILE A 307 -4.57 -7.82 4.09
C ILE A 307 -4.63 -9.22 4.70
N GLU A 308 -5.28 -9.37 5.86
CA GLU A 308 -5.51 -10.68 6.47
C GLU A 308 -6.27 -11.61 5.52
N SER A 309 -7.35 -11.11 4.92
CA SER A 309 -8.17 -11.85 3.96
C SER A 309 -7.38 -12.27 2.73
N CYS A 310 -6.59 -11.36 2.16
CA CYS A 310 -5.69 -11.67 1.06
C CYS A 310 -4.72 -12.81 1.42
N LEU A 311 -4.08 -12.74 2.58
CA LEU A 311 -3.14 -13.76 3.06
C LEU A 311 -3.83 -15.10 3.31
N LEU A 312 -5.01 -15.14 3.96
CA LEU A 312 -5.78 -16.37 4.16
C LEU A 312 -6.11 -17.03 2.83
N MET A 313 -6.60 -16.27 1.85
CA MET A 313 -6.92 -16.79 0.52
C MET A 313 -5.68 -17.35 -0.19
N ARG A 314 -4.53 -16.69 -0.07
CA ARG A 314 -3.24 -17.15 -0.63
C ARG A 314 -2.71 -18.41 0.06
N LEU A 315 -3.05 -18.62 1.32
CA LEU A 315 -2.74 -19.83 2.09
C LEU A 315 -3.69 -21.00 1.81
N GLY A 316 -4.69 -20.79 0.95
CA GLY A 316 -5.70 -21.80 0.60
C GLY A 316 -6.99 -21.72 1.44
N ASP A 317 -7.05 -20.88 2.47
CA ASP A 317 -8.23 -20.68 3.31
C ASP A 317 -9.23 -19.69 2.66
N ARG A 318 -9.56 -19.92 1.39
CA ARG A 318 -10.26 -18.98 0.53
C ARG A 318 -11.61 -18.53 1.06
N GLN A 319 -12.41 -19.48 1.57
CA GLN A 319 -13.75 -19.18 2.08
C GLN A 319 -13.69 -18.35 3.37
N GLU A 320 -12.78 -18.66 4.28
CA GLU A 320 -12.59 -17.89 5.50
C GLU A 320 -12.09 -16.48 5.18
N GLY A 321 -11.13 -16.35 4.26
CA GLY A 321 -10.64 -15.03 3.82
C GLY A 321 -11.75 -14.20 3.19
N LEU A 322 -12.60 -14.79 2.34
CA LEU A 322 -13.71 -14.09 1.71
C LEU A 322 -14.77 -13.66 2.74
N ARG A 323 -15.11 -14.56 3.68
CA ARG A 323 -16.05 -14.27 4.76
C ARG A 323 -15.57 -13.07 5.60
N ARG A 324 -14.31 -13.09 6.05
CA ARG A 324 -13.74 -11.97 6.82
C ARG A 324 -13.76 -10.66 6.04
N LEU A 325 -13.38 -10.70 4.78
CA LEU A 325 -13.41 -9.51 3.91
C LEU A 325 -14.82 -8.90 3.88
N PHE A 326 -15.83 -9.74 3.65
CA PHE A 326 -17.21 -9.24 3.49
C PHE A 326 -17.84 -8.81 4.81
N ASP A 327 -17.60 -9.55 5.89
CA ASP A 327 -18.11 -9.20 7.23
C ASP A 327 -17.57 -7.84 7.67
N ASP A 328 -16.27 -7.60 7.48
CA ASP A 328 -15.63 -6.36 7.89
C ASP A 328 -16.03 -5.18 6.98
N MET A 329 -16.08 -5.40 5.67
CA MET A 329 -16.59 -4.40 4.74
C MET A 329 -18.07 -4.05 5.03
N GLU A 330 -18.89 -4.98 5.51
CA GLU A 330 -20.27 -4.70 5.88
C GLU A 330 -20.36 -3.81 7.12
N THR A 331 -19.54 -4.09 8.14
CA THR A 331 -19.52 -3.31 9.38
C THR A 331 -18.99 -1.89 9.20
N HIS A 332 -18.13 -1.66 8.20
CA HIS A 332 -17.54 -0.36 7.88
C HIS A 332 -18.19 0.33 6.68
N CYS A 333 -19.32 -0.16 6.18
CA CYS A 333 -20.07 0.49 5.12
C CYS A 333 -21.36 1.11 5.65
N ARG A 334 -21.72 2.28 5.10
CA ARG A 334 -22.94 2.98 5.49
C ARG A 334 -23.89 3.21 4.33
N GLY A 335 -25.18 3.05 4.66
CA GLY A 335 -26.29 3.39 3.80
C GLY A 335 -26.47 2.46 2.60
N CYS A 336 -27.50 2.72 1.79
CA CYS A 336 -27.84 1.91 0.63
C CYS A 336 -26.84 2.04 -0.55
N HIS A 337 -25.87 2.92 -0.42
CA HIS A 337 -24.82 3.16 -1.41
C HIS A 337 -23.47 2.57 -0.97
N PHE A 338 -23.43 1.82 0.15
CA PHE A 338 -22.24 1.11 0.63
C PHE A 338 -21.00 2.02 0.77
N MET A 339 -21.15 3.21 1.36
CA MET A 339 -20.02 4.12 1.54
C MET A 339 -19.05 3.58 2.61
N PRO A 340 -17.82 3.18 2.26
CA PRO A 340 -16.84 2.68 3.22
C PRO A 340 -16.23 3.85 4.01
N PHE A 341 -16.12 3.70 5.32
CA PHE A 341 -15.46 4.68 6.20
C PHE A 341 -14.25 4.08 6.91
N GLU A 342 -13.42 4.91 7.48
CA GLU A 342 -12.15 4.52 8.08
C GLU A 342 -12.33 3.70 9.35
N CYS A 343 -12.92 4.29 10.36
CA CYS A 343 -13.08 3.70 11.69
C CYS A 343 -14.54 3.71 12.11
N ILE A 344 -14.97 2.75 12.92
CA ILE A 344 -16.31 2.74 13.51
C ILE A 344 -16.50 4.00 14.36
N GLY A 345 -17.55 4.75 14.06
CA GLY A 345 -17.84 6.05 14.67
C GLY A 345 -17.23 7.27 13.97
N ASN A 346 -16.43 7.08 12.92
CA ASN A 346 -15.92 8.14 12.03
C ASN A 346 -16.40 7.92 10.60
N ASP A 347 -17.69 8.05 10.37
CA ASP A 347 -18.41 7.57 9.20
C ASP A 347 -18.83 8.67 8.21
N ASN A 348 -18.09 9.77 8.13
CA ASN A 348 -18.49 10.98 7.37
C ASN A 348 -17.71 11.19 6.06
N SER A 349 -16.97 10.18 5.59
CA SER A 349 -16.18 10.24 4.35
C SER A 349 -16.09 8.87 3.70
N ILE A 350 -15.66 8.81 2.43
CA ILE A 350 -15.37 7.59 1.72
C ILE A 350 -13.87 7.32 1.85
N MET A 351 -13.49 6.13 2.32
CA MET A 351 -12.09 5.74 2.46
C MET A 351 -11.62 4.95 1.24
N LEU A 352 -10.78 5.55 0.41
CA LEU A 352 -10.24 4.90 -0.80
C LEU A 352 -9.30 3.74 -0.48
N THR A 353 -8.58 3.84 0.63
CA THR A 353 -7.70 2.79 1.15
C THR A 353 -8.44 1.48 1.36
N ALA A 354 -9.63 1.54 1.97
CA ALA A 354 -10.49 0.39 2.17
C ALA A 354 -10.91 -0.26 0.85
N ILE A 355 -11.29 0.57 -0.12
CA ILE A 355 -11.65 0.10 -1.47
C ILE A 355 -10.44 -0.55 -2.15
N GLY A 356 -9.28 0.09 -2.08
CA GLY A 356 -8.04 -0.47 -2.61
C GLY A 356 -7.70 -1.82 -1.97
N GLY A 357 -7.85 -1.94 -0.66
CA GLY A 357 -7.64 -3.20 0.06
C GLY A 357 -8.63 -4.30 -0.34
N GLU A 358 -9.92 -3.97 -0.50
CA GLU A 358 -10.94 -4.93 -0.97
C GLU A 358 -10.61 -5.49 -2.36
N LEU A 359 -10.27 -4.60 -3.30
CA LEU A 359 -9.87 -5.01 -4.65
C LEU A 359 -8.62 -5.88 -4.62
N GLN A 360 -7.59 -5.51 -3.86
CA GLN A 360 -6.39 -6.33 -3.70
C GLN A 360 -6.68 -7.71 -3.12
N ALA A 361 -7.53 -7.80 -2.09
CA ALA A 361 -7.91 -9.09 -1.50
C ALA A 361 -8.57 -10.00 -2.53
N LEU A 362 -9.42 -9.46 -3.40
CA LEU A 362 -10.04 -10.22 -4.48
C LEU A 362 -9.04 -10.55 -5.60
N GLU A 363 -8.27 -9.58 -6.08
CA GLU A 363 -7.34 -9.75 -7.20
C GLU A 363 -6.20 -10.72 -6.86
N TYR A 364 -5.47 -10.42 -5.80
CA TYR A 364 -4.24 -11.14 -5.43
C TYR A 364 -4.51 -12.31 -4.47
N GLY A 365 -5.57 -12.23 -3.69
CA GLY A 365 -6.01 -13.31 -2.79
C GLY A 365 -6.92 -14.31 -3.49
N TRP A 366 -8.12 -13.86 -3.87
CA TRP A 366 -9.13 -14.76 -4.43
C TRP A 366 -8.78 -15.25 -5.84
N TYR A 367 -8.43 -14.37 -6.75
CA TYR A 367 -8.08 -14.74 -8.13
C TYR A 367 -6.61 -15.11 -8.31
N GLY A 368 -5.76 -14.88 -7.29
CA GLY A 368 -4.36 -15.29 -7.31
C GLY A 368 -3.52 -14.57 -8.35
N ALA A 369 -3.85 -13.32 -8.67
CA ALA A 369 -3.03 -12.50 -9.56
C ALA A 369 -1.62 -12.33 -8.99
N GLU A 370 -0.66 -12.17 -9.89
CA GLU A 370 0.71 -11.77 -9.58
C GLU A 370 1.08 -10.55 -10.41
N ILE A 371 2.04 -9.76 -9.93
CA ILE A 371 2.48 -8.57 -10.66
C ILE A 371 2.96 -8.95 -12.07
N GLY A 372 2.35 -8.29 -13.07
CA GLY A 372 2.58 -8.59 -14.49
C GLY A 372 1.82 -9.79 -15.05
N ARG A 373 0.93 -10.41 -14.26
CA ARG A 373 0.08 -11.54 -14.68
C ARG A 373 -1.37 -11.30 -14.28
N PHE A 374 -2.07 -10.54 -15.12
CA PHE A 374 -3.43 -10.07 -14.85
C PHE A 374 -4.49 -10.57 -15.84
N GLU A 375 -4.10 -11.42 -16.79
CA GLU A 375 -4.96 -11.94 -17.87
C GLU A 375 -6.14 -12.78 -17.38
N ASN A 376 -6.00 -13.38 -16.20
CA ASN A 376 -7.05 -14.25 -15.62
C ASN A 376 -8.07 -13.51 -14.76
N LEU A 377 -7.88 -12.21 -14.52
CA LEU A 377 -8.83 -11.43 -13.73
C LEU A 377 -10.15 -11.27 -14.49
N PRO A 378 -11.31 -11.57 -13.85
CA PRO A 378 -12.60 -11.35 -14.46
C PRO A 378 -12.85 -9.84 -14.62
N ARG A 379 -13.32 -9.46 -15.81
CA ARG A 379 -13.60 -8.06 -16.16
C ARG A 379 -15.09 -7.88 -16.37
N ILE A 380 -15.64 -6.76 -15.92
CA ILE A 380 -17.05 -6.42 -16.11
C ILE A 380 -17.42 -6.50 -17.61
N GLY A 381 -16.59 -5.99 -18.49
CA GLY A 381 -16.84 -6.02 -19.94
C GLY A 381 -16.89 -7.41 -20.57
N ARG A 382 -16.42 -8.45 -19.91
CA ARG A 382 -16.58 -9.84 -20.40
C ARG A 382 -18.01 -10.37 -20.18
N PHE A 383 -18.70 -9.87 -19.16
CA PHE A 383 -20.08 -10.29 -18.84
C PHE A 383 -21.11 -9.54 -19.65
N PHE A 384 -20.87 -8.28 -19.98
CA PHE A 384 -21.83 -7.47 -20.75
C PHE A 384 -21.57 -7.46 -22.27
N GLY A 385 -20.54 -8.18 -22.74
CA GLY A 385 -20.19 -8.30 -24.15
C GLY A 385 -19.73 -6.98 -24.81
N PRO A 386 -19.16 -7.04 -26.01
CA PRO A 386 -18.65 -5.85 -26.71
C PRO A 386 -19.73 -4.84 -27.14
N SER A 387 -20.98 -5.22 -27.16
CA SER A 387 -22.12 -4.38 -27.59
C SER A 387 -22.83 -3.67 -26.43
N GLY A 388 -22.54 -4.00 -25.17
CA GLY A 388 -23.31 -3.48 -24.03
C GLY A 388 -24.78 -3.87 -24.05
N ALA A 389 -25.14 -4.89 -24.80
CA ALA A 389 -26.46 -5.50 -24.73
C ALA A 389 -26.52 -6.38 -23.47
N GLU A 390 -27.51 -6.16 -22.64
CA GLU A 390 -27.87 -7.08 -21.56
C GLU A 390 -28.08 -8.49 -22.12
N PRO A 391 -27.73 -9.53 -21.34
CA PRO A 391 -27.93 -10.90 -21.74
C PRO A 391 -29.40 -11.24 -22.00
#